data_87fb03fce214549655e0fc76b196cf80
#
_entry.id   87fb03fce214549655e0fc76b196cf80
#
_cell.length_a   1.000
_cell.length_b   1.000
_cell.length_c   1.000
_cell.angle_alpha   90.00
_cell.angle_beta   90.00
_cell.angle_gamma   90.00
#
_symmetry.space_group_name_H-M   'P 1'
#
loop_
_entity.id
_entity.type
_entity.pdbx_description
1 polymer ?
#
loop_
_entity_poly.entity_id
_entity_poly.type
_entity_poly.pdbx_seq_one_letter_code
_entity_poly.pdbx_strand_id
1 'polypeptide(L)'
;MKILNSIISISVVLSLFASSAMAADLRFWTTEHQPARMAKQKAMAEAFQSKTGVSVEVIPVEEKELGTRATAAYAAGDLPDVIYHTLQYVLPWAEAGILDSESATDVVYELGKKTFGYGALKMAGFGGGYAAVPVDGWTQMVVYRKDLFLAHGLQPPTSYKNIVTAIEKLHNPPNMYGFVAATKVDENFMSQVLEHVLLANGVNPVNKEGKIQIDDKKLSESLEFYKAIAKASPPGELFWKQSRELYFAGKAAMIIWSPFIMDELAGLRDSAPPTINSDPKSRELASKTDFITRFSGPSNPDGAAWGLSLIHI
;
A
#
# COMPACT_ATOMS: atom_id res chain seq x y z
N MET A 1 -30.53 -69.81 -48.99
CA MET A 1 -29.20 -69.52 -48.51
C MET A 1 -29.22 -68.08 -48.07
N LYS A 2 -29.48 -67.75 -46.82
CA LYS A 2 -29.51 -66.42 -46.28
C LYS A 2 -28.47 -66.35 -45.17
N ILE A 3 -27.46 -65.53 -45.36
CA ILE A 3 -26.42 -65.28 -44.39
C ILE A 3 -26.89 -64.12 -43.51
N LEU A 4 -27.00 -64.41 -42.24
CA LEU A 4 -27.45 -63.45 -41.21
C LEU A 4 -26.19 -62.79 -40.60
N ASN A 5 -25.99 -61.53 -40.91
CA ASN A 5 -24.91 -60.73 -40.31
C ASN A 5 -25.40 -60.19 -38.95
N SER A 6 -24.79 -60.70 -37.86
CA SER A 6 -24.97 -60.12 -36.53
C SER A 6 -23.99 -58.95 -36.36
N ILE A 7 -24.51 -57.74 -36.24
CA ILE A 7 -23.77 -56.55 -35.86
C ILE A 7 -23.79 -56.48 -34.33
N ILE A 8 -22.63 -56.67 -33.69
CA ILE A 8 -22.44 -56.44 -32.27
C ILE A 8 -22.16 -54.95 -32.09
N SER A 9 -23.13 -54.25 -31.52
CA SER A 9 -22.95 -52.83 -31.11
C SER A 9 -22.24 -52.80 -29.76
N ILE A 10 -20.97 -52.43 -29.74
CA ILE A 10 -20.21 -52.14 -28.52
C ILE A 10 -20.54 -50.70 -28.12
N SER A 11 -21.44 -50.56 -27.13
CA SER A 11 -21.68 -49.27 -26.48
C SER A 11 -20.53 -48.94 -25.52
N VAL A 12 -19.62 -48.11 -25.93
CA VAL A 12 -18.62 -47.51 -25.04
C VAL A 12 -19.30 -46.44 -24.21
N VAL A 13 -19.62 -46.78 -22.96
CA VAL A 13 -20.06 -45.80 -21.96
C VAL A 13 -18.83 -45.00 -21.53
N LEU A 14 -18.64 -43.85 -22.15
CA LEU A 14 -17.65 -42.87 -21.74
C LEU A 14 -18.17 -42.18 -20.47
N SER A 15 -17.80 -42.69 -19.31
CA SER A 15 -18.05 -42.03 -18.01
C SER A 15 -17.20 -40.72 -17.97
N LEU A 16 -17.81 -39.60 -18.37
CA LEU A 16 -17.29 -38.28 -18.07
C LEU A 16 -17.32 -38.08 -16.54
N PHE A 17 -16.22 -38.35 -15.86
CA PHE A 17 -15.99 -37.80 -14.56
C PHE A 17 -15.79 -36.29 -14.77
N ALA A 18 -16.91 -35.55 -14.80
CA ALA A 18 -16.88 -34.12 -14.56
C ALA A 18 -16.40 -33.96 -13.10
N SER A 19 -15.12 -33.73 -12.92
CA SER A 19 -14.62 -33.18 -11.66
C SER A 19 -15.36 -31.85 -11.47
N SER A 20 -16.44 -31.89 -10.69
CA SER A 20 -17.05 -30.66 -10.18
C SER A 20 -15.95 -29.99 -9.38
N ALA A 21 -15.35 -28.95 -9.94
CA ALA A 21 -14.54 -28.04 -9.14
C ALA A 21 -15.51 -27.54 -8.06
N MET A 22 -15.38 -28.08 -6.85
CA MET A 22 -16.11 -27.57 -5.69
C MET A 22 -15.69 -26.12 -5.56
N ALA A 23 -16.67 -25.21 -5.56
CA ALA A 23 -16.40 -23.82 -5.22
C ALA A 23 -15.76 -23.78 -3.83
N ALA A 24 -14.79 -22.91 -3.61
CA ALA A 24 -14.23 -22.73 -2.27
C ALA A 24 -15.33 -22.26 -1.31
N ASP A 25 -15.23 -22.68 -0.05
CA ASP A 25 -16.20 -22.30 0.98
C ASP A 25 -16.16 -20.79 1.26
N LEU A 26 -14.96 -20.18 1.15
CA LEU A 26 -14.74 -18.74 1.33
C LEU A 26 -13.90 -18.16 0.19
N ARG A 27 -14.19 -16.93 -0.17
CA ARG A 27 -13.43 -16.15 -1.17
C ARG A 27 -12.73 -14.96 -0.47
N PHE A 28 -11.43 -14.86 -0.67
CA PHE A 28 -10.61 -13.80 -0.13
C PHE A 28 -9.99 -12.96 -1.26
N TRP A 29 -10.37 -11.71 -1.38
CA TRP A 29 -9.74 -10.75 -2.30
C TRP A 29 -8.55 -10.07 -1.65
N THR A 30 -7.43 -10.03 -2.37
CA THR A 30 -6.19 -9.42 -1.89
C THR A 30 -5.54 -8.54 -2.95
N THR A 31 -5.05 -7.37 -2.54
CA THR A 31 -4.20 -6.51 -3.37
C THR A 31 -2.73 -6.92 -3.34
N GLU A 32 -2.38 -7.88 -2.49
CA GLU A 32 -1.02 -8.41 -2.35
C GLU A 32 -0.73 -9.50 -3.40
N HIS A 33 -0.76 -9.11 -4.68
CA HIS A 33 -0.76 -10.01 -5.84
C HIS A 33 0.62 -10.46 -6.33
N GLN A 34 1.71 -9.98 -5.74
CA GLN A 34 3.07 -10.37 -6.12
C GLN A 34 3.30 -11.88 -5.89
N PRO A 35 4.02 -12.60 -6.77
CA PRO A 35 4.11 -14.05 -6.73
C PRO A 35 4.51 -14.63 -5.36
N ALA A 36 5.52 -14.05 -4.71
CA ALA A 36 5.97 -14.50 -3.39
C ALA A 36 4.92 -14.30 -2.29
N ARG A 37 4.17 -13.18 -2.35
CA ARG A 37 3.07 -12.89 -1.41
C ARG A 37 1.87 -13.81 -1.67
N MET A 38 1.51 -14.02 -2.94
CA MET A 38 0.45 -14.96 -3.30
C MET A 38 0.77 -16.39 -2.83
N ALA A 39 2.02 -16.84 -2.99
CA ALA A 39 2.43 -18.16 -2.48
C ALA A 39 2.26 -18.26 -0.96
N LYS A 40 2.61 -17.22 -0.20
CA LYS A 40 2.41 -17.18 1.26
C LYS A 40 0.94 -17.19 1.64
N GLN A 41 0.10 -16.39 1.00
CA GLN A 41 -1.33 -16.34 1.28
C GLN A 41 -2.03 -17.67 0.96
N LYS A 42 -1.65 -18.32 -0.15
CA LYS A 42 -2.15 -19.67 -0.47
C LYS A 42 -1.73 -20.71 0.58
N ALA A 43 -0.47 -20.69 1.02
CA ALA A 43 -0.01 -21.57 2.11
C ALA A 43 -0.75 -21.31 3.43
N MET A 44 -1.11 -20.05 3.73
CA MET A 44 -1.95 -19.71 4.88
C MET A 44 -3.38 -20.24 4.73
N ALA A 45 -3.97 -20.14 3.54
CA ALA A 45 -5.28 -20.69 3.22
C ALA A 45 -5.30 -22.24 3.36
N GLU A 46 -4.27 -22.93 2.86
CA GLU A 46 -4.10 -24.36 3.03
C GLU A 46 -3.96 -24.78 4.51
N ALA A 47 -3.19 -24.02 5.29
CA ALA A 47 -3.05 -24.25 6.73
C ALA A 47 -4.36 -24.01 7.49
N PHE A 48 -5.15 -23.02 7.07
CA PHE A 48 -6.47 -22.76 7.62
C PHE A 48 -7.42 -23.91 7.30
N GLN A 49 -7.49 -24.33 6.05
CA GLN A 49 -8.30 -25.48 5.63
C GLN A 49 -7.94 -26.75 6.40
N SER A 50 -6.64 -26.99 6.61
CA SER A 50 -6.17 -28.18 7.36
C SER A 50 -6.63 -28.19 8.82
N LYS A 51 -6.86 -27.00 9.41
CA LYS A 51 -7.30 -26.84 10.81
C LYS A 51 -8.81 -26.84 10.96
N THR A 52 -9.52 -26.26 10.01
CA THR A 52 -10.96 -25.97 10.13
C THR A 52 -11.83 -26.82 9.23
N GLY A 53 -11.27 -27.42 8.18
CA GLY A 53 -12.00 -28.06 7.10
C GLY A 53 -12.58 -27.09 6.07
N VAL A 54 -12.46 -25.78 6.27
CA VAL A 54 -13.02 -24.73 5.40
C VAL A 54 -11.96 -24.28 4.38
N SER A 55 -12.29 -24.39 3.10
CA SER A 55 -11.40 -23.99 2.01
C SER A 55 -11.50 -22.48 1.73
N VAL A 56 -10.37 -21.86 1.35
CA VAL A 56 -10.31 -20.43 1.01
C VAL A 56 -9.71 -20.25 -0.37
N GLU A 57 -10.44 -19.62 -1.27
CA GLU A 57 -9.92 -19.17 -2.56
C GLU A 57 -9.28 -17.79 -2.41
N VAL A 58 -7.97 -17.68 -2.67
CA VAL A 58 -7.23 -16.42 -2.63
C VAL A 58 -7.22 -15.81 -4.02
N ILE A 59 -7.93 -14.70 -4.21
CA ILE A 59 -8.16 -14.04 -5.50
C ILE A 59 -7.40 -12.72 -5.54
N PRO A 60 -6.40 -12.57 -6.43
CA PRO A 60 -5.70 -11.30 -6.58
C PRO A 60 -6.57 -10.24 -7.25
N VAL A 61 -6.46 -9.02 -6.76
CA VAL A 61 -7.12 -7.83 -7.33
C VAL A 61 -6.11 -6.71 -7.43
N GLU A 62 -6.03 -6.05 -8.60
CA GLU A 62 -5.20 -4.86 -8.74
C GLU A 62 -5.72 -3.74 -7.83
N GLU A 63 -4.83 -3.10 -7.09
CA GLU A 63 -5.19 -2.08 -6.09
C GLU A 63 -6.04 -0.96 -6.69
N LYS A 64 -5.68 -0.47 -7.88
CA LYS A 64 -6.42 0.58 -8.60
C LYS A 64 -7.83 0.16 -9.04
N GLU A 65 -8.11 -1.14 -9.14
CA GLU A 65 -9.39 -1.69 -9.59
C GLU A 65 -10.30 -2.08 -8.41
N LEU A 66 -9.73 -2.20 -7.22
CA LEU A 66 -10.42 -2.74 -6.05
C LEU A 66 -11.74 -2.01 -5.76
N GLY A 67 -11.73 -0.68 -5.75
CA GLY A 67 -12.91 0.11 -5.45
C GLY A 67 -14.06 -0.12 -6.42
N THR A 68 -13.77 -0.07 -7.73
CA THR A 68 -14.74 -0.30 -8.78
C THR A 68 -15.27 -1.74 -8.75
N ARG A 69 -14.37 -2.70 -8.57
CA ARG A 69 -14.72 -4.13 -8.53
C ARG A 69 -15.59 -4.46 -7.32
N ALA A 70 -15.28 -3.94 -6.13
CA ALA A 70 -16.07 -4.17 -4.93
C ALA A 70 -17.48 -3.56 -5.06
N THR A 71 -17.59 -2.34 -5.58
CA THR A 71 -18.89 -1.69 -5.82
C THR A 71 -19.75 -2.46 -6.81
N ALA A 72 -19.15 -2.95 -7.91
CA ALA A 72 -19.86 -3.75 -8.90
C ALA A 72 -20.30 -5.12 -8.33
N ALA A 73 -19.44 -5.79 -7.58
CA ALA A 73 -19.74 -7.07 -6.92
C ALA A 73 -20.86 -6.91 -5.88
N TYR A 74 -20.84 -5.82 -5.11
CA TYR A 74 -21.90 -5.50 -4.15
C TYR A 74 -23.25 -5.33 -4.86
N ALA A 75 -23.30 -4.56 -5.94
CA ALA A 75 -24.52 -4.36 -6.72
C ALA A 75 -25.03 -5.66 -7.35
N ALA A 76 -24.15 -6.60 -7.66
CA ALA A 76 -24.49 -7.92 -8.20
C ALA A 76 -24.84 -8.96 -7.12
N GLY A 77 -24.65 -8.67 -5.82
CA GLY A 77 -24.80 -9.64 -4.74
C GLY A 77 -23.73 -10.74 -4.76
N ASP A 78 -22.52 -10.42 -5.28
CA ASP A 78 -21.41 -11.36 -5.49
C ASP A 78 -20.11 -10.86 -4.85
N LEU A 79 -20.21 -10.22 -3.68
CA LEU A 79 -19.04 -9.86 -2.89
C LEU A 79 -18.27 -11.10 -2.44
N PRO A 80 -16.95 -11.03 -2.27
CA PRO A 80 -16.20 -12.05 -1.55
C PRO A 80 -16.51 -11.98 -0.05
N ASP A 81 -16.15 -13.03 0.69
CA ASP A 81 -16.36 -13.08 2.15
C ASP A 81 -15.36 -12.19 2.89
N VAL A 82 -14.16 -12.02 2.34
CA VAL A 82 -13.10 -11.19 2.93
C VAL A 82 -12.40 -10.35 1.85
N ILE A 83 -12.18 -9.07 2.14
CA ILE A 83 -11.45 -8.14 1.27
C ILE A 83 -10.28 -7.54 2.05
N TYR A 84 -9.06 -7.72 1.52
CA TYR A 84 -7.90 -6.94 1.97
C TYR A 84 -7.91 -5.57 1.29
N HIS A 85 -8.07 -4.50 2.09
CA HIS A 85 -8.23 -3.15 1.55
C HIS A 85 -7.53 -2.09 2.40
N THR A 86 -7.34 -0.92 1.83
CA THR A 86 -6.74 0.24 2.49
C THR A 86 -7.79 1.06 3.24
N LEU A 87 -7.31 1.89 4.16
CA LEU A 87 -8.13 2.73 5.06
C LEU A 87 -9.15 3.61 4.33
N GLN A 88 -8.83 4.08 3.13
CA GLN A 88 -9.70 4.96 2.34
C GLN A 88 -11.08 4.36 2.04
N TYR A 89 -11.20 3.04 2.07
CA TYR A 89 -12.47 2.34 1.80
C TYR A 89 -13.32 2.11 3.05
N VAL A 90 -12.75 2.22 4.26
CA VAL A 90 -13.45 1.86 5.51
C VAL A 90 -14.76 2.60 5.67
N LEU A 91 -14.72 3.92 5.74
CA LEU A 91 -15.93 4.71 5.98
C LEU A 91 -16.91 4.65 4.80
N PRO A 92 -16.52 4.92 3.53
CA PRO A 92 -17.47 4.90 2.43
C PRO A 92 -18.09 3.52 2.20
N TRP A 93 -17.34 2.43 2.40
CA TRP A 93 -17.90 1.09 2.24
C TRP A 93 -18.76 0.65 3.45
N ALA A 94 -18.44 1.09 4.66
CA ALA A 94 -19.29 0.86 5.81
C ALA A 94 -20.64 1.61 5.67
N GLU A 95 -20.60 2.88 5.24
CA GLU A 95 -21.81 3.68 4.99
C GLU A 95 -22.65 3.11 3.85
N ALA A 96 -22.03 2.55 2.81
CA ALA A 96 -22.69 1.90 1.70
C ALA A 96 -23.20 0.48 2.01
N GLY A 97 -22.85 -0.10 3.16
CA GLY A 97 -23.21 -1.48 3.53
C GLY A 97 -22.43 -2.56 2.77
N ILE A 98 -21.29 -2.21 2.20
CA ILE A 98 -20.34 -3.16 1.56
C ILE A 98 -19.58 -3.95 2.63
N LEU A 99 -19.25 -3.31 3.76
CA LEU A 99 -18.57 -3.96 4.89
C LEU A 99 -19.59 -4.40 5.94
N ASP A 100 -19.39 -5.60 6.47
CA ASP A 100 -20.10 -6.13 7.63
C ASP A 100 -19.43 -5.62 8.92
N SER A 101 -19.94 -4.49 9.43
CA SER A 101 -19.41 -3.85 10.63
C SER A 101 -19.72 -4.63 11.92
N GLU A 102 -20.76 -5.47 11.92
CA GLU A 102 -21.09 -6.32 13.06
C GLU A 102 -20.05 -7.43 13.21
N SER A 103 -19.82 -8.20 12.15
CA SER A 103 -18.80 -9.25 12.13
C SER A 103 -17.39 -8.70 12.40
N ALA A 104 -17.05 -7.53 11.84
CA ALA A 104 -15.78 -6.88 12.14
C ALA A 104 -15.61 -6.54 13.61
N THR A 105 -16.66 -6.00 14.20
CA THR A 105 -16.68 -5.65 15.63
C THR A 105 -16.49 -6.89 16.49
N ASP A 106 -17.20 -7.97 16.20
CA ASP A 106 -17.11 -9.23 16.93
C ASP A 106 -15.70 -9.82 16.87
N VAL A 107 -15.09 -9.85 15.70
CA VAL A 107 -13.70 -10.34 15.54
C VAL A 107 -12.71 -9.50 16.35
N VAL A 108 -12.85 -8.16 16.36
CA VAL A 108 -11.98 -7.29 17.17
C VAL A 108 -12.14 -7.57 18.65
N TYR A 109 -13.36 -7.83 19.13
CA TYR A 109 -13.61 -8.17 20.53
C TYR A 109 -13.12 -9.58 20.88
N GLU A 110 -13.30 -10.56 20.01
CA GLU A 110 -12.82 -11.94 20.19
C GLU A 110 -11.28 -11.98 20.28
N LEU A 111 -10.59 -11.30 19.38
CA LEU A 111 -9.12 -11.21 19.37
C LEU A 111 -8.58 -10.32 20.51
N GLY A 112 -9.45 -9.49 21.10
CA GLY A 112 -9.13 -8.54 22.16
C GLY A 112 -8.48 -7.26 21.64
N LYS A 113 -9.01 -6.11 22.04
CA LYS A 113 -8.54 -4.78 21.61
C LYS A 113 -7.05 -4.52 21.83
N LYS A 114 -6.43 -5.18 22.81
CA LYS A 114 -4.99 -5.06 23.10
C LYS A 114 -4.09 -5.70 22.04
N THR A 115 -4.65 -6.56 21.18
CA THR A 115 -3.94 -7.17 20.04
C THR A 115 -3.60 -6.12 18.99
N PHE A 116 -4.34 -5.01 18.95
CA PHE A 116 -4.25 -3.99 17.92
C PHE A 116 -3.62 -2.71 18.44
N GLY A 117 -2.94 -1.96 17.58
CA GLY A 117 -2.53 -0.61 17.88
C GLY A 117 -3.74 0.33 18.07
N TYR A 118 -3.69 1.19 19.09
CA TYR A 118 -4.79 2.13 19.39
C TYR A 118 -5.19 2.99 18.17
N GLY A 119 -4.19 3.51 17.43
CA GLY A 119 -4.44 4.31 16.24
C GLY A 119 -5.16 3.54 15.13
N ALA A 120 -4.78 2.26 14.93
CA ALA A 120 -5.40 1.40 13.93
C ALA A 120 -6.88 1.12 14.26
N LEU A 121 -7.20 0.80 15.53
CA LEU A 121 -8.59 0.64 15.96
C LEU A 121 -9.40 1.92 15.82
N LYS A 122 -8.79 3.08 16.13
CA LYS A 122 -9.47 4.37 15.96
C LYS A 122 -9.84 4.63 14.50
N MET A 123 -8.95 4.29 13.56
CA MET A 123 -9.20 4.43 12.12
C MET A 123 -10.22 3.43 11.58
N ALA A 124 -10.33 2.25 12.20
CA ALA A 124 -11.34 1.25 11.84
C ALA A 124 -12.72 1.51 12.46
N GLY A 125 -12.85 2.51 13.36
CA GLY A 125 -14.07 2.78 14.11
C GLY A 125 -15.23 3.23 13.23
N PHE A 126 -16.41 2.66 13.46
CA PHE A 126 -17.67 3.01 12.79
C PHE A 126 -18.87 2.61 13.66
N GLY A 127 -19.87 3.48 13.76
CA GLY A 127 -21.16 3.16 14.41
C GLY A 127 -21.08 2.72 15.88
N GLY A 128 -20.01 3.09 16.60
CA GLY A 128 -19.76 2.64 17.97
C GLY A 128 -19.00 1.32 18.10
N GLY A 129 -18.74 0.65 16.96
CA GLY A 129 -17.91 -0.54 16.81
C GLY A 129 -16.78 -0.32 15.79
N TYR A 130 -16.55 -1.33 14.97
CA TYR A 130 -15.49 -1.34 13.94
C TYR A 130 -16.07 -1.80 12.59
N ALA A 131 -15.68 -1.13 11.52
CA ALA A 131 -16.05 -1.56 10.16
C ALA A 131 -15.01 -2.48 9.53
N ALA A 132 -13.89 -2.69 10.21
CA ALA A 132 -12.80 -3.50 9.69
C ALA A 132 -11.87 -3.98 10.80
N VAL A 133 -11.13 -5.08 10.55
CA VAL A 133 -10.14 -5.64 11.47
C VAL A 133 -8.75 -5.22 11.03
N PRO A 134 -8.01 -4.40 11.80
CA PRO A 134 -6.64 -4.03 11.46
C PRO A 134 -5.71 -5.23 11.42
N VAL A 135 -4.90 -5.36 10.37
CA VAL A 135 -3.95 -6.47 10.22
C VAL A 135 -2.52 -5.98 10.21
N ASP A 136 -2.22 -5.01 9.37
CA ASP A 136 -0.91 -4.38 9.29
C ASP A 136 -1.03 -2.89 8.96
N GLY A 137 0.10 -2.25 8.71
CA GLY A 137 0.14 -0.85 8.35
C GLY A 137 1.55 -0.39 8.05
N TRP A 138 1.66 0.80 7.51
CA TRP A 138 2.93 1.47 7.29
C TRP A 138 2.87 2.94 7.60
N THR A 139 4.03 3.54 7.76
CA THR A 139 4.21 4.98 7.85
C THR A 139 4.89 5.49 6.59
N GLN A 140 4.80 6.78 6.36
CA GLN A 140 5.66 7.45 5.40
C GLN A 140 6.86 8.06 6.12
N MET A 141 7.99 8.05 5.45
CA MET A 141 9.23 8.67 5.94
C MET A 141 9.97 9.35 4.79
N VAL A 142 10.71 10.39 5.10
CA VAL A 142 11.68 10.94 4.16
C VAL A 142 12.92 10.05 4.22
N VAL A 143 13.18 9.33 3.16
CA VAL A 143 14.37 8.50 2.96
C VAL A 143 15.39 9.32 2.18
N TYR A 144 16.63 9.37 2.64
CA TYR A 144 17.63 10.24 2.05
C TYR A 144 19.03 9.64 2.03
N ARG A 145 19.86 10.11 1.12
CA ARG A 145 21.26 9.77 0.95
C ARG A 145 22.12 10.53 1.97
N LYS A 146 22.29 9.95 3.16
CA LYS A 146 23.08 10.56 4.25
C LYS A 146 24.52 10.86 3.87
N ASP A 147 25.11 10.03 2.99
CA ASP A 147 26.47 10.26 2.48
C ASP A 147 26.58 11.57 1.70
N LEU A 148 25.57 11.89 0.86
CA LEU A 148 25.52 13.16 0.12
C LEU A 148 25.28 14.34 1.07
N PHE A 149 24.39 14.15 2.07
CA PHE A 149 24.14 15.20 3.06
C PHE A 149 25.42 15.53 3.85
N LEU A 150 26.15 14.54 4.30
CA LEU A 150 27.43 14.70 5.01
C LEU A 150 28.48 15.39 4.10
N ALA A 151 28.62 14.92 2.85
CA ALA A 151 29.60 15.47 1.92
C ALA A 151 29.37 16.94 1.57
N HIS A 152 28.13 17.41 1.65
CA HIS A 152 27.75 18.81 1.35
C HIS A 152 27.43 19.64 2.59
N GLY A 153 27.65 19.14 3.80
CA GLY A 153 27.39 19.84 5.05
C GLY A 153 25.91 20.19 5.28
N LEU A 154 24.99 19.36 4.74
CA LEU A 154 23.55 19.58 4.82
C LEU A 154 23.00 19.06 6.15
N GLN A 155 22.01 19.78 6.68
CA GLN A 155 21.22 19.31 7.82
C GLN A 155 20.26 18.22 7.39
N PRO A 156 19.91 17.24 8.26
CA PRO A 156 18.89 16.24 7.96
C PRO A 156 17.59 16.86 7.45
N PRO A 157 16.84 16.18 6.57
CA PRO A 157 15.65 16.73 5.89
C PRO A 157 14.41 16.76 6.80
N THR A 158 14.54 17.36 7.99
CA THR A 158 13.52 17.45 9.04
C THR A 158 12.52 18.58 8.87
N SER A 159 12.66 19.37 7.81
CA SER A 159 11.74 20.46 7.50
C SER A 159 11.68 20.74 6.00
N TYR A 160 10.62 21.40 5.54
CA TYR A 160 10.51 21.89 4.16
C TYR A 160 11.76 22.68 3.75
N LYS A 161 12.22 23.57 4.64
CA LYS A 161 13.43 24.37 4.40
C LYS A 161 14.65 23.50 4.15
N ASN A 162 14.91 22.51 5.01
CA ASN A 162 16.08 21.64 4.87
C ASN A 162 16.00 20.80 3.58
N ILE A 163 14.79 20.32 3.25
CA ILE A 163 14.56 19.56 2.01
C ILE A 163 14.84 20.43 0.79
N VAL A 164 14.30 21.65 0.74
CA VAL A 164 14.53 22.58 -0.37
C VAL A 164 16.01 22.96 -0.48
N THR A 165 16.68 23.25 0.63
CA THR A 165 18.13 23.52 0.65
C THR A 165 18.94 22.34 0.11
N ALA A 166 18.54 21.09 0.46
CA ALA A 166 19.20 19.92 -0.08
C ALA A 166 18.93 19.74 -1.58
N ILE A 167 17.73 20.02 -2.05
CA ILE A 167 17.41 20.03 -3.48
C ILE A 167 18.31 21.02 -4.23
N GLU A 168 18.44 22.25 -3.77
CA GLU A 168 19.26 23.29 -4.40
C GLU A 168 20.74 22.87 -4.55
N LYS A 169 21.24 22.05 -3.62
CA LYS A 169 22.64 21.58 -3.62
C LYS A 169 22.87 20.29 -4.39
N LEU A 170 21.89 19.40 -4.40
CA LEU A 170 22.06 18.02 -4.88
C LEU A 170 21.40 17.76 -6.24
N HIS A 171 20.47 18.63 -6.68
CA HIS A 171 19.77 18.44 -7.94
C HIS A 171 20.68 18.75 -9.13
N ASN A 172 21.06 17.71 -9.86
CA ASN A 172 21.94 17.75 -11.03
C ASN A 172 21.51 16.72 -12.07
N PRO A 173 20.33 16.88 -12.71
CA PRO A 173 19.84 15.91 -13.70
C PRO A 173 20.73 15.85 -14.95
N PRO A 174 20.84 14.69 -15.61
CA PRO A 174 20.19 13.43 -15.28
C PRO A 174 20.99 12.58 -14.26
N ASN A 175 22.06 13.09 -13.68
CA ASN A 175 22.95 12.34 -12.80
C ASN A 175 22.31 12.09 -11.42
N MET A 176 21.68 13.13 -10.85
CA MET A 176 21.05 13.10 -9.54
C MET A 176 19.80 13.97 -9.53
N TYR A 177 18.69 13.40 -9.12
CA TYR A 177 17.49 14.15 -8.79
C TYR A 177 17.49 14.50 -7.31
N GLY A 178 17.31 15.78 -6.97
CA GLY A 178 17.34 16.23 -5.58
C GLY A 178 16.21 15.62 -4.75
N PHE A 179 15.06 15.38 -5.39
CA PHE A 179 13.92 14.66 -4.83
C PHE A 179 13.24 13.85 -5.93
N VAL A 180 12.58 12.75 -5.58
CA VAL A 180 11.67 12.06 -6.49
C VAL A 180 10.31 11.93 -5.80
N ALA A 181 9.42 12.85 -6.17
CA ALA A 181 8.06 12.93 -5.65
C ALA A 181 7.10 12.01 -6.42
N ALA A 182 5.98 11.66 -5.78
CA ALA A 182 4.84 11.07 -6.47
C ALA A 182 4.15 12.15 -7.31
N THR A 183 4.00 11.94 -8.61
CA THR A 183 3.37 12.91 -9.53
C THR A 183 2.24 12.31 -10.36
N LYS A 184 1.98 11.01 -10.22
CA LYS A 184 0.87 10.34 -10.89
C LYS A 184 -0.41 10.53 -10.07
N VAL A 185 -1.32 11.37 -10.57
CA VAL A 185 -2.49 11.88 -9.84
C VAL A 185 -3.59 10.85 -9.54
N ASP A 186 -3.64 9.78 -10.29
CA ASP A 186 -4.63 8.70 -10.16
C ASP A 186 -4.17 7.53 -9.28
N GLU A 187 -3.07 7.72 -8.54
CA GLU A 187 -2.45 6.73 -7.68
C GLU A 187 -2.54 7.08 -6.19
N ASN A 188 -2.85 6.08 -5.38
CA ASN A 188 -2.91 6.21 -3.93
C ASN A 188 -1.61 6.74 -3.32
N PHE A 189 -0.47 6.40 -3.93
CA PHE A 189 0.84 6.85 -3.45
C PHE A 189 0.97 8.37 -3.47
N MET A 190 0.45 9.04 -4.52
CA MET A 190 0.46 10.51 -4.55
C MET A 190 -0.39 11.09 -3.41
N SER A 191 -1.59 10.54 -3.17
CA SER A 191 -2.45 10.99 -2.07
C SER A 191 -1.74 10.85 -0.71
N GLN A 192 -1.10 9.72 -0.47
CA GLN A 192 -0.37 9.44 0.78
C GLN A 192 0.81 10.41 0.98
N VAL A 193 1.59 10.67 -0.06
CA VAL A 193 2.71 11.62 -0.01
C VAL A 193 2.21 13.05 0.20
N LEU A 194 1.14 13.45 -0.50
CA LEU A 194 0.53 14.77 -0.33
C LEU A 194 -0.04 14.95 1.08
N GLU A 195 -0.75 13.96 1.61
CA GLU A 195 -1.25 14.00 2.99
C GLU A 195 -0.12 14.18 4.01
N HIS A 196 0.99 13.47 3.86
CA HIS A 196 2.14 13.65 4.75
C HIS A 196 2.68 15.07 4.68
N VAL A 197 2.81 15.62 3.47
CA VAL A 197 3.20 17.03 3.27
C VAL A 197 2.19 17.95 3.95
N LEU A 198 0.90 17.80 3.72
CA LEU A 198 -0.14 18.64 4.31
C LEU A 198 -0.10 18.61 5.84
N LEU A 199 -0.04 17.43 6.43
CA LEU A 199 0.01 17.24 7.88
C LEU A 199 1.30 17.83 8.48
N ALA A 200 2.43 17.69 7.80
CA ALA A 200 3.71 18.28 8.22
C ALA A 200 3.62 19.80 8.41
N ASN A 201 2.75 20.49 7.66
CA ASN A 201 2.48 21.92 7.80
C ASN A 201 1.21 22.25 8.62
N GLY A 202 0.59 21.23 9.24
CA GLY A 202 -0.61 21.39 10.08
C GLY A 202 -1.88 21.68 9.28
N VAL A 203 -1.97 21.20 8.03
CA VAL A 203 -3.21 21.21 7.25
C VAL A 203 -4.04 20.00 7.66
N ASN A 204 -5.17 20.25 8.31
CA ASN A 204 -6.19 19.26 8.62
C ASN A 204 -7.46 19.70 7.90
N PRO A 205 -7.89 19.01 6.83
CA PRO A 205 -9.03 19.44 6.03
C PRO A 205 -10.36 19.33 6.75
N VAL A 206 -10.41 18.58 7.87
CA VAL A 206 -11.59 18.37 8.69
C VAL A 206 -11.28 18.75 10.13
N ASN A 207 -12.12 19.56 10.74
CA ASN A 207 -11.99 19.94 12.14
C ASN A 207 -12.51 18.84 13.10
N LYS A 208 -12.44 19.08 14.41
CA LYS A 208 -12.88 18.13 15.44
C LYS A 208 -14.39 17.81 15.38
N GLU A 209 -15.18 18.71 14.82
CA GLU A 209 -16.63 18.59 14.64
C GLU A 209 -17.00 17.91 13.31
N GLY A 210 -16.02 17.41 12.54
CA GLY A 210 -16.23 16.74 11.25
C GLY A 210 -16.56 17.69 10.09
N LYS A 211 -16.38 19.02 10.27
CA LYS A 211 -16.63 20.02 9.22
C LYS A 211 -15.37 20.32 8.44
N ILE A 212 -15.52 20.51 7.12
CA ILE A 212 -14.42 20.95 6.28
C ILE A 212 -13.96 22.33 6.76
N GLN A 213 -12.67 22.42 7.07
CA GLN A 213 -12.01 23.64 7.50
C GLN A 213 -10.58 23.63 6.97
N ILE A 214 -10.30 24.44 5.97
CA ILE A 214 -8.98 24.54 5.34
C ILE A 214 -8.40 25.91 5.67
N ASP A 215 -7.16 25.91 6.15
CA ASP A 215 -6.35 27.12 6.30
C ASP A 215 -5.61 27.39 4.98
N ASP A 216 -6.02 28.43 4.27
CA ASP A 216 -5.52 28.78 2.94
C ASP A 216 -4.01 29.03 2.94
N LYS A 217 -3.47 29.63 3.99
CA LYS A 217 -2.03 29.89 4.09
C LYS A 217 -1.25 28.58 4.21
N LYS A 218 -1.65 27.72 5.13
CA LYS A 218 -1.00 26.41 5.34
C LYS A 218 -1.10 25.55 4.10
N LEU A 219 -2.26 25.53 3.45
CA LEU A 219 -2.47 24.80 2.21
C LEU A 219 -1.56 25.31 1.10
N SER A 220 -1.52 26.64 0.90
CA SER A 220 -0.68 27.28 -0.12
C SER A 220 0.82 26.96 0.09
N GLU A 221 1.31 27.08 1.33
CA GLU A 221 2.69 26.74 1.68
C GLU A 221 3.01 25.26 1.36
N SER A 222 2.07 24.35 1.65
CA SER A 222 2.24 22.93 1.39
C SER A 222 2.23 22.60 -0.11
N LEU A 223 1.36 23.24 -0.88
CA LEU A 223 1.30 23.04 -2.32
C LEU A 223 2.53 23.62 -3.04
N GLU A 224 3.04 24.77 -2.60
CA GLU A 224 4.30 25.32 -3.14
C GLU A 224 5.50 24.43 -2.80
N PHE A 225 5.53 23.84 -1.60
CA PHE A 225 6.54 22.84 -1.27
C PHE A 225 6.41 21.59 -2.14
N TYR A 226 5.17 21.06 -2.31
CA TYR A 226 4.94 19.89 -3.19
C TYR A 226 5.40 20.17 -4.62
N LYS A 227 5.09 21.34 -5.14
CA LYS A 227 5.55 21.81 -6.45
C LYS A 227 7.08 21.89 -6.54
N ALA A 228 7.76 22.30 -5.47
CA ALA A 228 9.23 22.34 -5.43
C ALA A 228 9.83 20.93 -5.50
N ILE A 229 9.33 19.96 -4.73
CA ILE A 229 9.81 18.57 -4.79
C ILE A 229 9.45 17.90 -6.12
N ALA A 230 8.30 18.21 -6.71
CA ALA A 230 7.91 17.71 -8.02
C ALA A 230 8.84 18.25 -9.13
N LYS A 231 9.23 19.54 -9.09
CA LYS A 231 10.19 20.12 -10.03
C LYS A 231 11.61 19.54 -9.90
N ALA A 232 11.98 19.04 -8.73
CA ALA A 232 13.26 18.38 -8.51
C ALA A 232 13.28 16.92 -8.94
N SER A 233 12.14 16.40 -9.40
CA SER A 233 11.93 15.02 -9.86
C SER A 233 12.15 14.90 -11.38
N PRO A 234 12.33 13.70 -11.92
CA PRO A 234 12.24 13.47 -13.36
C PRO A 234 10.91 13.94 -13.94
N PRO A 235 10.88 14.40 -15.20
CA PRO A 235 9.62 14.73 -15.85
C PRO A 235 8.73 13.49 -16.04
N GLY A 236 7.41 13.69 -16.04
CA GLY A 236 6.41 12.68 -16.28
C GLY A 236 5.66 12.23 -15.03
N GLU A 237 4.88 11.18 -15.19
CA GLU A 237 4.08 10.60 -14.12
C GLU A 237 4.90 9.58 -13.33
N LEU A 238 5.14 9.87 -12.06
CA LEU A 238 5.92 9.04 -11.15
C LEU A 238 4.98 8.46 -10.08
N PHE A 239 4.97 7.14 -9.99
CA PHE A 239 4.31 6.43 -8.91
C PHE A 239 5.33 5.66 -8.06
N TRP A 240 4.89 4.92 -7.06
CA TRP A 240 5.76 4.32 -6.06
C TRP A 240 6.93 3.51 -6.65
N LYS A 241 6.69 2.75 -7.74
CA LYS A 241 7.71 1.87 -8.32
C LYS A 241 8.87 2.67 -8.94
N GLN A 242 8.57 3.67 -9.78
CA GLN A 242 9.62 4.50 -10.38
C GLN A 242 10.40 5.30 -9.34
N SER A 243 9.72 5.86 -8.33
CA SER A 243 10.39 6.59 -7.25
C SER A 243 11.40 5.71 -6.52
N ARG A 244 11.01 4.49 -6.17
CA ARG A 244 11.89 3.51 -5.55
C ARG A 244 13.05 3.11 -6.46
N GLU A 245 12.78 2.77 -7.72
CA GLU A 245 13.79 2.33 -8.68
C GLU A 245 14.86 3.41 -8.92
N LEU A 246 14.48 4.67 -8.97
CA LEU A 246 15.42 5.79 -9.08
C LEU A 246 16.30 5.92 -7.83
N TYR A 247 15.72 5.74 -6.64
CA TYR A 247 16.50 5.73 -5.40
C TYR A 247 17.46 4.52 -5.37
N PHE A 248 17.00 3.34 -5.74
CA PHE A 248 17.81 2.12 -5.79
C PHE A 248 18.95 2.18 -6.81
N ALA A 249 18.76 2.90 -7.89
CA ALA A 249 19.81 3.20 -8.86
C ALA A 249 20.80 4.29 -8.39
N GLY A 250 20.63 4.82 -7.18
CA GLY A 250 21.44 5.91 -6.64
C GLY A 250 21.23 7.24 -7.34
N LYS A 251 20.11 7.41 -8.05
CA LYS A 251 19.79 8.61 -8.86
C LYS A 251 18.83 9.58 -8.18
N ALA A 252 18.39 9.30 -6.96
CA ALA A 252 17.59 10.19 -6.13
C ALA A 252 18.32 10.49 -4.83
N ALA A 253 18.40 11.75 -4.43
CA ALA A 253 18.95 12.15 -3.14
C ALA A 253 17.95 11.95 -2.01
N MET A 254 16.66 12.15 -2.28
CA MET A 254 15.55 12.00 -1.35
C MET A 254 14.31 11.43 -2.04
N ILE A 255 13.54 10.65 -1.27
CA ILE A 255 12.17 10.22 -1.61
C ILE A 255 11.31 10.24 -0.34
N ILE A 256 10.00 10.29 -0.47
CA ILE A 256 9.09 9.86 0.60
C ILE A 256 8.71 8.42 0.32
N TRP A 257 8.86 7.54 1.32
CA TRP A 257 8.63 6.11 1.17
C TRP A 257 8.21 5.46 2.48
N SER A 258 7.73 4.24 2.38
CA SER A 258 7.33 3.44 3.54
C SER A 258 8.50 2.62 4.13
N PRO A 259 8.35 2.06 5.35
CA PRO A 259 9.35 1.18 5.96
C PRO A 259 9.68 -0.09 5.16
N PHE A 260 8.88 -0.46 4.18
CA PHE A 260 9.18 -1.60 3.28
C PHE A 260 10.53 -1.46 2.56
N ILE A 261 11.02 -0.23 2.37
CA ILE A 261 12.35 -0.02 1.78
C ILE A 261 13.48 -0.62 2.63
N MET A 262 13.27 -0.80 3.93
CA MET A 262 14.29 -1.36 4.83
C MET A 262 14.60 -2.81 4.49
N ASP A 263 13.57 -3.64 4.21
CA ASP A 263 13.73 -5.03 3.79
C ASP A 263 14.48 -5.12 2.46
N GLU A 264 14.14 -4.23 1.54
CA GLU A 264 14.74 -4.14 0.22
C GLU A 264 16.22 -3.72 0.31
N LEU A 265 16.53 -2.69 1.12
CA LEU A 265 17.90 -2.23 1.37
C LEU A 265 18.72 -3.26 2.17
N ALA A 266 18.09 -4.02 3.04
CA ALA A 266 18.73 -5.09 3.80
C ALA A 266 19.02 -6.35 2.96
N GLY A 267 18.55 -6.40 1.69
CA GLY A 267 18.70 -7.58 0.82
C GLY A 267 17.83 -8.76 1.26
N LEU A 268 16.75 -8.50 1.98
CA LEU A 268 15.78 -9.51 2.42
C LEU A 268 14.67 -9.76 1.39
N ARG A 269 14.65 -8.98 0.30
CA ARG A 269 13.63 -9.01 -0.72
C ARG A 269 14.23 -9.15 -2.12
N ASP A 270 14.22 -10.36 -2.67
CA ASP A 270 14.79 -10.67 -3.99
C ASP A 270 14.06 -9.98 -5.16
N SER A 271 12.78 -9.62 -4.98
CA SER A 271 11.96 -9.01 -6.02
C SER A 271 12.25 -7.53 -6.28
N ALA A 272 13.02 -6.88 -5.43
CA ALA A 272 13.33 -5.45 -5.51
C ALA A 272 14.72 -5.12 -4.94
N PRO A 273 15.80 -5.66 -5.55
CA PRO A 273 17.14 -5.38 -5.10
C PRO A 273 17.57 -3.95 -5.46
N PRO A 274 18.42 -3.30 -4.65
CA PRO A 274 19.11 -2.08 -5.05
C PRO A 274 19.94 -2.30 -6.30
N THR A 275 19.96 -1.31 -7.19
CA THR A 275 20.67 -1.35 -8.49
C THR A 275 21.77 -0.30 -8.58
N ILE A 276 22.24 0.22 -7.45
CA ILE A 276 23.33 1.20 -7.37
C ILE A 276 24.65 0.65 -7.90
N ASN A 277 24.81 -0.67 -7.87
CA ASN A 277 25.90 -1.43 -8.47
C ASN A 277 25.36 -2.77 -9.02
N SER A 278 26.25 -3.61 -9.58
CA SER A 278 25.87 -4.89 -10.22
C SER A 278 25.57 -6.03 -9.23
N ASP A 279 25.84 -5.85 -7.95
CA ASP A 279 25.55 -6.86 -6.92
C ASP A 279 24.16 -6.65 -6.32
N PRO A 280 23.18 -7.52 -6.61
CA PRO A 280 21.82 -7.39 -6.10
C PRO A 280 21.72 -7.59 -4.56
N LYS A 281 22.75 -8.14 -3.94
CA LYS A 281 22.85 -8.30 -2.47
C LYS A 281 23.69 -7.22 -1.82
N SER A 282 24.15 -6.24 -2.60
CA SER A 282 24.95 -5.13 -2.09
C SER A 282 24.19 -4.33 -1.04
N ARG A 283 24.86 -4.06 0.06
CA ARG A 283 24.37 -3.16 1.11
C ARG A 283 24.95 -1.76 1.00
N GLU A 284 25.56 -1.44 -0.12
CA GLU A 284 26.14 -0.13 -0.36
C GLU A 284 25.12 0.99 -0.18
N LEU A 285 23.94 0.87 -0.81
CA LEU A 285 22.89 1.87 -0.68
C LEU A 285 22.34 1.93 0.75
N ALA A 286 22.19 0.79 1.43
CA ALA A 286 21.77 0.75 2.83
C ALA A 286 22.71 1.54 3.73
N SER A 287 24.03 1.37 3.55
CA SER A 287 25.03 2.11 4.34
C SER A 287 25.01 3.62 4.10
N LYS A 288 24.54 4.04 2.92
CA LYS A 288 24.43 5.44 2.47
C LYS A 288 23.07 6.07 2.76
N THR A 289 22.09 5.28 3.22
CA THR A 289 20.72 5.69 3.48
C THR A 289 20.50 6.00 4.95
N ASP A 290 19.68 7.01 5.20
CA ASP A 290 19.04 7.26 6.49
C ASP A 290 17.61 7.75 6.26
N PHE A 291 16.83 7.88 7.31
CA PHE A 291 15.43 8.27 7.20
C PHE A 291 14.96 9.08 8.41
N ILE A 292 13.94 9.88 8.20
CA ILE A 292 13.20 10.58 9.23
C ILE A 292 11.70 10.29 9.08
N THR A 293 11.03 10.08 10.19
CA THR A 293 9.59 9.76 10.23
C THR A 293 8.71 11.00 10.41
N ARG A 294 9.29 12.11 10.85
CA ARG A 294 8.59 13.36 11.12
C ARG A 294 9.36 14.53 10.53
N PHE A 295 8.69 15.34 9.73
CA PHE A 295 9.23 16.61 9.26
C PHE A 295 8.20 17.72 9.40
N SER A 296 8.64 18.98 9.33
CA SER A 296 7.84 20.14 9.63
C SER A 296 7.71 21.10 8.44
N GLY A 297 6.55 21.72 8.32
CA GLY A 297 6.34 22.89 7.48
C GLY A 297 6.49 24.20 8.28
N PRO A 298 6.51 25.35 7.59
CA PRO A 298 6.70 26.66 8.23
C PRO A 298 5.59 27.04 9.22
N SER A 299 4.37 26.56 9.00
CA SER A 299 3.22 26.83 9.87
C SER A 299 2.96 25.76 10.93
N ASN A 300 3.80 24.72 11.01
CA ASN A 300 3.76 23.69 12.04
C ASN A 300 5.19 23.24 12.41
N PRO A 301 5.87 23.97 13.31
CA PRO A 301 7.26 23.66 13.71
C PRO A 301 7.43 22.25 14.32
N ASP A 302 6.41 21.73 14.97
CA ASP A 302 6.42 20.40 15.56
C ASP A 302 6.37 19.29 14.50
N GLY A 303 5.92 19.63 13.30
CA GLY A 303 5.79 18.72 12.18
C GLY A 303 4.78 17.60 12.44
N ALA A 304 4.75 16.66 11.52
CA ALA A 304 3.93 15.47 11.64
C ALA A 304 4.63 14.21 11.09
N ALA A 305 4.26 13.06 11.65
CA ALA A 305 4.44 11.76 11.04
C ALA A 305 3.13 11.36 10.38
N TRP A 306 3.22 10.57 9.31
CA TRP A 306 2.06 10.01 8.63
C TRP A 306 2.06 8.48 8.76
N GLY A 307 0.91 7.88 8.97
CA GLY A 307 0.75 6.45 9.03
C GLY A 307 -0.60 6.00 8.53
N LEU A 308 -0.61 4.89 7.82
CA LEU A 308 -1.78 4.20 7.31
C LEU A 308 -1.82 2.79 7.89
N SER A 309 -2.99 2.35 8.32
CA SER A 309 -3.24 0.95 8.68
C SER A 309 -3.94 0.25 7.52
N LEU A 310 -3.51 -0.97 7.20
CA LEU A 310 -4.25 -1.87 6.34
C LEU A 310 -5.26 -2.65 7.15
N ILE A 311 -6.44 -2.85 6.59
CA ILE A 311 -7.61 -3.33 7.29
C ILE A 311 -8.30 -4.40 6.46
N HIS A 312 -8.65 -5.50 7.10
CA HIS A 312 -9.34 -6.62 6.47
C HIS A 312 -10.74 -6.78 7.02
N ILE A 313 -11.71 -6.93 6.19
CA ILE A 313 -12.89 -7.78 6.32
C ILE A 313 -13.57 -7.94 5.01
#